data_510f32b3101748cbd5741f7c6c91507c
#
_entry.id   510f32b3101748cbd5741f7c6c91507c
#
_cell.length_a   1.000
_cell.length_b   1.000
_cell.length_c   1.000
_cell.angle_alpha   90.00
_cell.angle_beta   90.00
_cell.angle_gamma   90.00
#
_symmetry.space_group_name_H-M   'P 1'
#
loop_
_entity.id
_entity.type
_entity.pdbx_description
1 polymer ?
#
loop_
_entity_poly.entity_id
_entity_poly.type
_entity_poly.pdbx_seq_one_letter_code
_entity_poly.pdbx_strand_id
1 'polypeptide(L)' 'MAEFVSSFITGWSDVVKENICHFLPKVKIINVYDGMIHYKYDGNSRDIEKIPYFNNTFFV' A
#
# COMPACT_ATOMS: atom_id res chain seq x y z
N MET A 1 0.55 -14.32 -5.42
CA MET A 1 0.69 -12.93 -4.96
C MET A 1 0.07 -12.78 -3.59
N ALA A 2 0.77 -12.14 -2.70
CA ALA A 2 0.23 -11.85 -1.37
C ALA A 2 -0.62 -10.58 -1.40
N GLU A 3 -1.68 -10.59 -0.60
CA GLU A 3 -2.55 -9.42 -0.46
C GLU A 3 -2.27 -8.72 0.87
N PHE A 4 -2.29 -7.41 0.83
CA PHE A 4 -2.01 -6.58 1.99
C PHE A 4 -3.04 -5.46 2.09
N VAL A 5 -3.28 -5.01 3.31
CA VAL A 5 -4.07 -3.81 3.59
C VAL A 5 -3.19 -2.90 4.43
N SER A 6 -2.98 -1.68 3.96
CA SER A 6 -2.19 -0.69 4.69
C SER A 6 -3.04 0.52 5.02
N SER A 7 -2.87 1.05 6.23
CA SER A 7 -3.55 2.26 6.65
C SER A 7 -2.63 3.46 6.57
N PHE A 8 -3.20 4.62 6.31
CA PHE A 8 -2.48 5.88 6.19
C PHE A 8 -3.37 7.04 6.64
N ILE A 9 -2.81 8.24 6.63
CA ILE A 9 -3.54 9.44 7.04
C ILE A 9 -4.70 9.71 6.08
N THR A 10 -5.90 9.89 6.63
CA THR A 10 -7.10 10.24 5.88
C THR A 10 -6.84 11.49 5.03
N GLY A 11 -7.31 11.46 3.79
CA GLY A 11 -7.11 12.56 2.86
C GLY A 11 -5.88 12.40 1.95
N TRP A 12 -5.06 11.38 2.18
CA TRP A 12 -3.85 11.14 1.39
C TRP A 12 -4.02 10.03 0.34
N SER A 13 -5.27 9.60 0.09
CA SER A 13 -5.51 8.47 -0.83
C SER A 13 -4.95 8.68 -2.22
N ASP A 14 -5.07 9.89 -2.78
CA ASP A 14 -4.53 10.18 -4.11
C ASP A 14 -3.00 10.11 -4.13
N VAL A 15 -2.37 10.67 -3.10
CA VAL A 15 -0.90 10.65 -2.97
C VAL A 15 -0.41 9.22 -2.83
N VAL A 16 -1.04 8.43 -1.99
CA VAL A 16 -0.68 7.03 -1.77
C VAL A 16 -0.85 6.23 -3.06
N LYS A 17 -1.97 6.40 -3.74
CA LYS A 17 -2.28 5.70 -4.98
C LYS A 17 -1.24 6.00 -6.07
N GLU A 18 -0.82 7.24 -6.18
CA GLU A 18 0.17 7.64 -7.19
C GLU A 18 1.58 7.16 -6.84
N ASN A 19 1.93 7.17 -5.56
CA ASN A 19 3.29 6.90 -5.14
C ASN A 19 3.58 5.45 -4.80
N ILE A 20 2.58 4.64 -4.50
CA ILE A 20 2.78 3.25 -4.11
C ILE A 20 3.54 2.46 -5.19
N CYS A 21 3.32 2.76 -6.46
CA CYS A 21 3.99 2.09 -7.57
C CYS A 21 5.49 2.37 -7.61
N HIS A 22 5.94 3.48 -7.04
CA HIS A 22 7.36 3.80 -6.96
C HIS A 22 8.09 2.95 -5.92
N PHE A 23 7.40 2.64 -4.84
CA PHE A 23 7.98 1.81 -3.77
C PHE A 23 7.79 0.32 -4.05
N LEU A 24 6.67 -0.05 -4.67
CA LEU A 24 6.30 -1.44 -4.90
C LEU A 24 6.12 -1.68 -6.40
N PRO A 25 7.20 -1.99 -7.13
CA PRO A 25 7.08 -2.26 -8.58
C PRO A 25 6.16 -3.46 -8.82
N LYS A 26 5.34 -3.34 -9.85
CA LYS A 26 4.34 -4.35 -10.23
C LYS A 26 3.25 -4.58 -9.18
N VAL A 27 3.06 -3.65 -8.26
CA VAL A 27 1.96 -3.71 -7.30
C VAL A 27 0.63 -3.63 -8.05
N LYS A 28 -0.34 -4.42 -7.58
CA LYS A 28 -1.69 -4.40 -8.13
C LYS A 28 -2.65 -3.86 -7.09
N ILE A 29 -3.18 -2.67 -7.34
CA ILE A 29 -4.14 -2.05 -6.42
C ILE A 29 -5.51 -2.68 -6.64
N ILE A 30 -6.11 -3.19 -5.57
CA ILE A 30 -7.43 -3.81 -5.61
C ILE A 30 -8.49 -2.77 -5.29
N ASN A 31 -8.35 -2.09 -4.15
CA ASN A 31 -9.27 -1.05 -3.72
C ASN A 31 -8.53 0.03 -2.96
N VAL A 32 -9.03 1.26 -3.07
CA VAL A 32 -8.52 2.39 -2.30
C VAL A 32 -9.68 2.95 -1.49
N TYR A 33 -9.47 3.02 -0.18
CA TYR A 33 -10.45 3.60 0.75
C TYR A 33 -9.85 4.87 1.36
N ASP A 34 -10.69 5.68 1.95
CA ASP A 34 -10.20 6.85 2.67
C ASP A 34 -9.45 6.40 3.92
N GLY A 35 -8.13 6.56 3.90
CA GLY A 35 -7.26 6.13 5.00
C GLY A 35 -6.78 4.69 4.92
N MET A 36 -7.11 3.95 3.84
CA MET A 36 -6.73 2.55 3.72
C MET A 36 -6.59 2.13 2.26
N ILE A 37 -5.66 1.25 1.96
CA ILE A 37 -5.46 0.72 0.60
C ILE A 37 -5.29 -0.79 0.65
N HIS A 38 -6.01 -1.49 -0.23
CA HIS A 38 -5.94 -2.94 -0.39
C HIS A 38 -5.23 -3.23 -1.72
N TYR A 39 -4.15 -3.98 -1.66
CA TYR A 39 -3.32 -4.23 -2.84
C TYR A 39 -2.68 -5.62 -2.79
N LYS A 40 -2.21 -6.06 -3.95
CA LYS A 40 -1.42 -7.29 -4.09
C LYS A 40 0.01 -6.93 -4.45
N TYR A 41 0.96 -7.58 -3.82
CA TYR A 41 2.37 -7.36 -4.09
C TYR A 41 3.12 -8.68 -4.01
N ASP A 42 3.96 -8.93 -5.01
CA ASP A 42 4.66 -10.20 -5.17
C ASP A 42 6.15 -10.11 -4.78
N GLY A 43 6.57 -8.97 -4.31
CA GLY A 43 7.95 -8.75 -3.90
C GLY A 43 8.16 -9.01 -2.40
N ASN A 44 9.27 -8.49 -1.89
CA ASN A 44 9.62 -8.65 -0.49
C ASN A 44 8.75 -7.75 0.38
N SER A 45 8.18 -8.31 1.46
CA SER A 45 7.36 -7.55 2.40
C SER A 45 8.11 -6.38 3.05
N ARG A 46 9.44 -6.46 3.11
CA ARG A 46 10.26 -5.37 3.62
C ARG A 46 10.15 -4.10 2.80
N ASP A 47 9.84 -4.22 1.52
CA ASP A 47 9.64 -3.06 0.65
C ASP A 47 8.44 -2.24 1.11
N ILE A 48 7.43 -2.90 1.64
CA ILE A 48 6.24 -2.24 2.19
C ILE A 48 6.60 -1.45 3.46
N GLU A 49 7.47 -2.01 4.29
CA GLU A 49 7.91 -1.36 5.53
C GLU A 49 8.69 -0.08 5.28
N LYS A 50 9.27 0.07 4.10
CA LYS A 50 10.03 1.27 3.72
C LYS A 50 9.13 2.45 3.34
N ILE A 51 7.85 2.21 3.15
CA ILE A 51 6.91 3.28 2.77
C ILE A 51 6.60 4.13 4.00
N PRO A 52 7.02 5.42 3.99
CA PRO A 52 6.97 6.23 5.22
C PRO A 52 5.58 6.70 5.63
N TYR A 53 4.62 6.71 4.71
CA TYR A 53 3.28 7.21 4.99
C TYR A 53 2.29 6.15 5.44
N PHE A 54 2.69 4.88 5.48
CA PHE A 54 1.85 3.83 6.02
C PHE A 54 1.98 3.77 7.54
N ASN A 55 0.85 3.74 8.24
CA ASN A 55 0.83 3.60 9.69
C ASN A 55 0.91 2.14 10.10
N ASN A 56 0.08 1.31 9.48
CA ASN A 56 0.05 -0.13 9.74
C ASN A 56 -0.16 -0.87 8.44
N THR A 57 0.36 -2.09 8.36
CA THR A 57 0.14 -2.97 7.22
C THR A 57 -0.30 -4.33 7.75
N PHE A 58 -1.38 -4.85 7.20
CA PHE A 58 -1.93 -6.14 7.58
C PHE A 58 -1.82 -7.10 6.41
N PHE A 59 -1.47 -8.33 6.71
CA PHE A 59 -1.44 -9.41 5.75
C PHE A 59 -2.84 -10.02 5.66
N VAL A 60 -3.34 -10.15 4.45
CA VAL A 60 -4.69 -10.70 4.22
C VAL A 60 -4.63 -12.19 3.91
#